data_901a315fde860c4b8000c1be5d077b49
#
_entry.id   901a315fde860c4b8000c1be5d077b49
#
_cell.length_a   1.000
_cell.length_b   1.000
_cell.length_c   1.000
_cell.angle_alpha   90.00
_cell.angle_beta   90.00
_cell.angle_gamma   90.00
#
_symmetry.space_group_name_H-M   'P 1'
#
loop_
_entity.id
_entity.type
_entity.pdbx_description
1 polymer ?
#
loop_
_entity_poly.entity_id
_entity_poly.type
_entity_poly.pdbx_seq_one_letter_code
_entity_poly.pdbx_strand_id
1 'polypeptide(L)'
;MASPMTGTGRVIRRYLPAAALFVALLVAWQGAVTVFQLREYLLPAPLRVVQAMTGDEIPWLRHLSITSVEIVGAFGLAGAVGVFLGVAVAWSPILSRALVPFLVFVNTLPKVAVAPLFLLWLGYGVLPNMLIGALIGFFPVVINTAVGLSQVDEELLDLGRVFNAPKWKVFATIRIPNAYPYILSALKVTATAAVVGAIVGEFVASQQGLGYVIITTQGSMNTPVAFAALVWISVVGLAVYGLVVLAARRIAPWAETVD
;
A
#
# COMPACT_ATOMS: atom_id res chain seq x y z
N MET A 1 -13.98 29.38 33.31
CA MET A 1 -15.00 28.38 32.95
C MET A 1 -14.85 28.11 31.46
N ALA A 2 -14.09 27.06 31.06
CA ALA A 2 -13.96 26.64 29.67
C ALA A 2 -15.03 25.57 29.42
N SER A 3 -15.97 25.81 28.51
CA SER A 3 -17.00 24.85 28.14
C SER A 3 -16.35 23.60 27.53
N PRO A 4 -16.81 22.37 27.83
CA PRO A 4 -16.33 21.17 27.23
C PRO A 4 -16.69 21.16 25.73
N MET A 5 -15.72 21.40 24.88
CA MET A 5 -15.92 21.29 23.43
C MET A 5 -16.33 19.85 23.09
N THR A 6 -17.50 19.71 22.48
CA THR A 6 -18.04 18.45 21.96
C THR A 6 -17.02 17.79 21.05
N GLY A 7 -16.92 16.46 21.08
CA GLY A 7 -15.89 15.67 20.37
C GLY A 7 -15.72 16.02 18.88
N THR A 8 -16.78 16.47 18.22
CA THR A 8 -16.80 16.92 16.82
C THR A 8 -15.91 18.15 16.58
N GLY A 9 -15.87 19.13 17.50
CA GLY A 9 -15.05 20.33 17.35
C GLY A 9 -13.55 20.05 17.44
N ARG A 10 -13.15 19.03 18.21
CA ARG A 10 -11.75 18.63 18.37
C ARG A 10 -11.24 17.90 17.12
N VAL A 11 -12.08 17.08 16.48
CA VAL A 11 -11.78 16.39 15.23
C VAL A 11 -11.60 17.38 14.08
N ILE A 12 -12.52 18.32 13.92
CA ILE A 12 -12.45 19.37 12.88
C ILE A 12 -11.15 20.17 13.03
N ARG A 13 -10.81 20.60 14.24
CA ARG A 13 -9.60 21.41 14.51
C ARG A 13 -8.30 20.64 14.22
N ARG A 14 -8.28 19.31 14.35
CA ARG A 14 -7.12 18.46 14.04
C ARG A 14 -6.87 18.36 12.53
N TYR A 15 -7.92 18.26 11.71
CA TYR A 15 -7.79 18.08 10.25
C TYR A 15 -7.86 19.40 9.46
N LEU A 16 -8.27 20.49 10.09
CA LEU A 16 -8.38 21.81 9.45
C LEU A 16 -7.06 22.29 8.79
N PRO A 17 -5.87 22.16 9.43
CA PRO A 17 -4.61 22.59 8.81
C PRO A 17 -4.27 21.77 7.57
N ALA A 18 -4.50 20.46 7.60
CA ALA A 18 -4.25 19.58 6.45
C ALA A 18 -5.20 19.89 5.29
N ALA A 19 -6.49 20.09 5.58
CA ALA A 19 -7.47 20.48 4.58
C ALA A 19 -7.16 21.85 3.98
N ALA A 20 -6.79 22.83 4.82
CA ALA A 20 -6.41 24.16 4.37
C ALA A 20 -5.19 24.14 3.45
N LEU A 21 -4.16 23.35 3.81
CA LEU A 21 -2.97 23.15 2.97
C LEU A 21 -3.34 22.54 1.62
N PHE A 22 -4.19 21.49 1.62
CA PHE A 22 -4.62 20.83 0.39
C PHE A 22 -5.38 21.79 -0.53
N VAL A 23 -6.31 22.58 0.02
CA VAL A 23 -7.05 23.61 -0.74
C VAL A 23 -6.09 24.68 -1.26
N ALA A 24 -5.16 25.15 -0.43
CA ALA A 24 -4.17 26.15 -0.84
C ALA A 24 -3.30 25.64 -2.01
N LEU A 25 -2.87 24.36 -1.98
CA LEU A 25 -2.13 23.76 -3.06
C LEU A 25 -2.94 23.64 -4.35
N LEU A 26 -4.24 23.27 -4.27
CA LEU A 26 -5.12 23.24 -5.43
C LEU A 26 -5.34 24.63 -6.04
N VAL A 27 -5.52 25.65 -5.21
CA VAL A 27 -5.66 27.04 -5.65
C VAL A 27 -4.36 27.56 -6.27
N ALA A 28 -3.22 27.25 -5.67
CA ALA A 28 -1.91 27.58 -6.22
C ALA A 28 -1.66 26.90 -7.58
N TRP A 29 -2.01 25.61 -7.69
CA TRP A 29 -1.93 24.89 -8.97
C TRP A 29 -2.84 25.51 -10.02
N GLN A 30 -4.12 25.75 -9.71
CA GLN A 30 -5.07 26.41 -10.62
C GLN A 30 -4.54 27.80 -11.03
N GLY A 31 -4.06 28.59 -10.07
CA GLY A 31 -3.48 29.91 -10.30
C GLY A 31 -2.26 29.87 -11.20
N ALA A 32 -1.34 28.93 -10.96
CA ALA A 32 -0.16 28.77 -11.80
C ALA A 32 -0.52 28.47 -13.26
N VAL A 33 -1.43 27.52 -13.50
CA VAL A 33 -1.88 27.19 -14.85
C VAL A 33 -2.51 28.40 -15.56
N THR A 34 -3.34 29.18 -14.82
CA THR A 34 -4.05 30.32 -15.39
C THR A 34 -3.12 31.52 -15.64
N VAL A 35 -2.25 31.86 -14.68
CA VAL A 35 -1.36 33.04 -14.77
C VAL A 35 -0.25 32.82 -15.80
N PHE A 36 0.37 31.63 -15.82
CA PHE A 36 1.44 31.31 -16.76
C PHE A 36 0.93 30.78 -18.09
N GLN A 37 -0.40 30.69 -18.29
CA GLN A 37 -1.05 30.18 -19.50
C GLN A 37 -0.46 28.84 -19.97
N LEU A 38 -0.23 27.93 -19.01
CA LEU A 38 0.38 26.64 -19.30
C LEU A 38 -0.53 25.83 -20.22
N ARG A 39 0.09 25.21 -21.22
CA ARG A 39 -0.64 24.35 -22.17
C ARG A 39 -1.12 23.07 -21.46
N GLU A 40 -2.34 22.63 -21.76
CA GLU A 40 -2.99 21.48 -21.08
C GLU A 40 -2.16 20.18 -21.17
N TYR A 41 -1.41 19.99 -22.25
CA TYR A 41 -0.56 18.82 -22.41
C TYR A 41 0.68 18.83 -21.49
N LEU A 42 1.09 19.99 -20.94
CA LEU A 42 2.17 20.09 -19.96
C LEU A 42 1.64 19.92 -18.55
N LEU A 43 0.64 20.72 -18.19
CA LEU A 43 0.02 20.69 -16.87
C LEU A 43 -1.46 21.09 -16.99
N PRO A 44 -2.40 20.15 -16.89
CA PRO A 44 -3.82 20.44 -16.96
C PRO A 44 -4.27 21.20 -15.70
N ALA A 45 -5.27 22.05 -15.86
CA ALA A 45 -5.92 22.71 -14.72
C ALA A 45 -6.68 21.67 -13.89
N PRO A 46 -6.72 21.79 -12.53
CA PRO A 46 -7.51 20.90 -11.67
C PRO A 46 -8.94 20.70 -12.12
N LEU A 47 -9.59 21.76 -12.60
CA LEU A 47 -10.97 21.67 -13.09
C LEU A 47 -11.07 20.75 -14.32
N ARG A 48 -10.09 20.78 -15.22
CA ARG A 48 -10.04 19.90 -16.39
C ARG A 48 -9.84 18.44 -16.01
N VAL A 49 -9.03 18.20 -14.97
CA VAL A 49 -8.85 16.84 -14.42
C VAL A 49 -10.18 16.30 -13.86
N VAL A 50 -10.92 17.10 -13.08
CA VAL A 50 -12.23 16.70 -12.56
C VAL A 50 -13.23 16.44 -13.68
N GLN A 51 -13.26 17.27 -14.72
CA GLN A 51 -14.11 17.05 -15.90
C GLN A 51 -13.75 15.73 -16.59
N ALA A 52 -12.46 15.42 -16.76
CA ALA A 52 -12.00 14.17 -17.35
C ALA A 52 -12.38 12.93 -16.49
N MET A 53 -12.41 13.07 -15.16
CA MET A 53 -12.83 11.98 -14.26
C MET A 53 -14.30 11.58 -14.41
N THR A 54 -15.15 12.54 -14.82
CA THR A 54 -16.61 12.35 -14.94
C THR A 54 -17.07 12.24 -16.38
N GLY A 55 -16.19 12.43 -17.35
CA GLY A 55 -16.51 12.32 -18.78
C GLY A 55 -16.72 10.88 -19.24
N ASP A 56 -17.51 10.71 -20.30
CA ASP A 56 -17.86 9.40 -20.87
C ASP A 56 -16.80 8.87 -21.87
N GLU A 57 -15.72 9.62 -22.11
CA GLU A 57 -14.68 9.23 -23.08
C GLU A 57 -13.92 7.96 -22.67
N ILE A 58 -13.79 7.73 -21.37
CA ILE A 58 -13.08 6.58 -20.79
C ILE A 58 -14.06 5.75 -19.95
N PRO A 59 -14.12 4.43 -20.14
CA PRO A 59 -14.93 3.55 -19.31
C PRO A 59 -14.27 3.34 -17.94
N TRP A 60 -14.26 4.41 -17.11
CA TRP A 60 -13.56 4.48 -15.83
C TRP A 60 -13.86 3.29 -14.93
N LEU A 61 -15.12 2.87 -14.83
CA LEU A 61 -15.52 1.78 -13.93
C LEU A 61 -14.82 0.46 -14.29
N ARG A 62 -14.61 0.20 -15.58
CA ARG A 62 -13.90 -0.99 -16.06
C ARG A 62 -12.42 -0.94 -15.66
N HIS A 63 -11.74 0.18 -15.93
CA HIS A 63 -10.32 0.34 -15.60
C HIS A 63 -10.09 0.34 -14.09
N LEU A 64 -10.95 1.04 -13.33
CA LEU A 64 -10.95 1.03 -11.86
C LEU A 64 -11.10 -0.38 -11.28
N SER A 65 -12.05 -1.17 -11.77
CA SER A 65 -12.27 -2.52 -11.26
C SER A 65 -11.06 -3.43 -11.47
N ILE A 66 -10.43 -3.36 -12.64
CA ILE A 66 -9.25 -4.17 -12.96
C ILE A 66 -8.07 -3.78 -12.05
N THR A 67 -7.69 -2.50 -12.02
CA THR A 67 -6.61 -2.01 -11.16
C THR A 67 -6.88 -2.29 -9.68
N SER A 68 -8.13 -2.16 -9.23
CA SER A 68 -8.50 -2.48 -7.85
C SER A 68 -8.29 -3.96 -7.52
N VAL A 69 -8.68 -4.87 -8.41
CA VAL A 69 -8.45 -6.32 -8.24
C VAL A 69 -6.95 -6.61 -8.19
N GLU A 70 -6.16 -5.99 -9.06
CA GLU A 70 -4.70 -6.15 -9.08
C GLU A 70 -4.06 -5.66 -7.78
N ILE A 71 -4.42 -4.47 -7.30
CA ILE A 71 -3.90 -3.90 -6.05
C ILE A 71 -4.29 -4.76 -4.84
N VAL A 72 -5.57 -5.11 -4.72
CA VAL A 72 -6.06 -5.92 -3.58
C VAL A 72 -5.45 -7.32 -3.61
N GLY A 73 -5.34 -7.93 -4.80
CA GLY A 73 -4.71 -9.23 -4.95
C GLY A 73 -3.20 -9.20 -4.66
N ALA A 74 -2.49 -8.18 -5.15
CA ALA A 74 -1.09 -7.96 -4.84
C ALA A 74 -0.86 -7.77 -3.33
N PHE A 75 -1.67 -6.94 -2.69
CA PHE A 75 -1.65 -6.69 -1.25
C PHE A 75 -1.91 -7.97 -0.45
N GLY A 76 -2.96 -8.72 -0.79
CA GLY A 76 -3.30 -9.97 -0.11
C GLY A 76 -2.21 -11.02 -0.24
N LEU A 77 -1.65 -11.18 -1.45
CA LEU A 77 -0.57 -12.12 -1.71
C LEU A 77 0.72 -11.72 -0.99
N ALA A 78 1.10 -10.43 -1.04
CA ALA A 78 2.26 -9.91 -0.32
C ALA A 78 2.12 -10.10 1.19
N GLY A 79 0.94 -9.82 1.74
CA GLY A 79 0.62 -10.02 3.15
C GLY A 79 0.72 -11.50 3.56
N ALA A 80 0.05 -12.38 2.84
CA ALA A 80 0.03 -13.81 3.14
C ALA A 80 1.44 -14.45 3.06
N VAL A 81 2.13 -14.24 1.93
CA VAL A 81 3.50 -14.75 1.75
C VAL A 81 4.47 -14.11 2.75
N GLY A 82 4.34 -12.80 2.98
CA GLY A 82 5.18 -12.07 3.91
C GLY A 82 5.03 -12.56 5.36
N VAL A 83 3.82 -12.74 5.84
CA VAL A 83 3.55 -13.29 7.17
C VAL A 83 4.04 -14.72 7.28
N PHE A 84 3.74 -15.57 6.29
CA PHE A 84 4.20 -16.96 6.28
C PHE A 84 5.72 -17.07 6.37
N LEU A 85 6.45 -16.35 5.54
CA LEU A 85 7.93 -16.34 5.55
C LEU A 85 8.49 -15.72 6.84
N GLY A 86 7.88 -14.64 7.34
CA GLY A 86 8.27 -14.01 8.60
C GLY A 86 8.11 -14.94 9.79
N VAL A 87 7.00 -15.71 9.84
CA VAL A 87 6.78 -16.75 10.85
C VAL A 87 7.84 -17.85 10.70
N ALA A 88 8.13 -18.32 9.50
CA ALA A 88 9.15 -19.34 9.26
C ALA A 88 10.53 -18.90 9.74
N VAL A 89 10.91 -17.65 9.47
CA VAL A 89 12.17 -17.04 9.94
C VAL A 89 12.23 -16.96 11.47
N ALA A 90 11.13 -16.55 12.13
CA ALA A 90 11.09 -16.43 13.58
C ALA A 90 11.00 -17.79 14.31
N TRP A 91 10.42 -18.80 13.67
CA TRP A 91 10.22 -20.12 14.26
C TRP A 91 11.52 -20.92 14.39
N SER A 92 12.42 -20.86 13.39
CA SER A 92 13.60 -21.71 13.31
C SER A 92 14.87 -20.91 12.99
N PRO A 93 15.91 -21.00 13.84
CA PRO A 93 17.22 -20.39 13.56
C PRO A 93 17.87 -20.92 12.27
N ILE A 94 17.58 -22.14 11.88
CA ILE A 94 18.09 -22.74 10.64
C ILE A 94 17.43 -22.06 9.45
N LEU A 95 16.10 -21.92 9.48
CA LEU A 95 15.35 -21.22 8.44
C LEU A 95 15.75 -19.73 8.36
N SER A 96 15.95 -19.09 9.50
CA SER A 96 16.43 -17.71 9.55
C SER A 96 17.76 -17.55 8.81
N ARG A 97 18.75 -18.39 9.13
CA ARG A 97 20.07 -18.35 8.49
C ARG A 97 20.05 -18.64 7.00
N ALA A 98 19.11 -19.46 6.54
CA ALA A 98 18.96 -19.79 5.11
C ALA A 98 18.13 -18.75 4.36
N LEU A 99 16.96 -18.37 4.91
CA LEU A 99 16.01 -17.50 4.21
C LEU A 99 16.42 -16.02 4.22
N VAL A 100 16.97 -15.51 5.32
CA VAL A 100 17.26 -14.06 5.40
C VAL A 100 18.24 -13.60 4.32
N PRO A 101 19.40 -14.23 4.10
CA PRO A 101 20.30 -13.82 3.01
C PRO A 101 19.64 -13.91 1.63
N PHE A 102 18.85 -14.96 1.38
CA PHE A 102 18.12 -15.13 0.13
C PHE A 102 17.07 -14.04 -0.06
N LEU A 103 16.28 -13.72 0.97
CA LEU A 103 15.26 -12.67 0.93
C LEU A 103 15.87 -11.29 0.71
N VAL A 104 17.02 -11.01 1.34
CA VAL A 104 17.77 -9.78 1.10
C VAL A 104 18.23 -9.72 -0.35
N PHE A 105 18.80 -10.79 -0.89
CA PHE A 105 19.20 -10.87 -2.29
C PHE A 105 18.02 -10.59 -3.22
N VAL A 106 16.87 -11.26 -3.04
CA VAL A 106 15.66 -11.03 -3.83
C VAL A 106 15.17 -9.57 -3.70
N ASN A 107 15.32 -8.99 -2.51
CA ASN A 107 14.88 -7.60 -2.29
C ASN A 107 15.78 -6.57 -3.00
N THR A 108 17.06 -6.87 -3.25
CA THR A 108 17.98 -6.01 -3.99
C THR A 108 17.76 -6.02 -5.49
N LEU A 109 17.06 -7.03 -6.02
CA LEU A 109 16.73 -7.07 -7.44
C LEU A 109 15.86 -5.87 -7.84
N PRO A 110 16.13 -5.23 -8.98
CA PRO A 110 15.29 -4.17 -9.50
C PRO A 110 13.95 -4.73 -9.97
N LYS A 111 12.97 -4.75 -9.06
CA LYS A 111 11.68 -5.44 -9.25
C LYS A 111 10.94 -4.97 -10.50
N VAL A 112 11.07 -3.70 -10.86
CA VAL A 112 10.49 -3.14 -12.09
C VAL A 112 11.10 -3.80 -13.34
N ALA A 113 12.39 -4.13 -13.30
CA ALA A 113 13.06 -4.80 -14.43
C ALA A 113 12.65 -6.27 -14.59
N VAL A 114 12.06 -6.87 -13.55
CA VAL A 114 11.56 -8.26 -13.60
C VAL A 114 10.15 -8.32 -14.22
N ALA A 115 9.41 -7.20 -14.29
CA ALA A 115 8.06 -7.15 -14.84
C ALA A 115 7.94 -7.79 -16.25
N PRO A 116 8.80 -7.50 -17.23
CA PRO A 116 8.74 -8.15 -18.55
C PRO A 116 8.89 -9.67 -18.51
N LEU A 117 9.64 -10.22 -17.54
CA LEU A 117 9.81 -11.67 -17.39
C LEU A 117 8.51 -12.33 -16.91
N PHE A 118 7.79 -11.70 -15.96
CA PHE A 118 6.47 -12.20 -15.55
C PHE A 118 5.50 -12.25 -16.71
N LEU A 119 5.53 -11.24 -17.58
CA LEU A 119 4.68 -11.22 -18.77
C LEU A 119 5.08 -12.29 -19.78
N LEU A 120 6.36 -12.54 -19.95
CA LEU A 120 6.85 -13.62 -20.82
C LEU A 120 6.41 -15.01 -20.34
N TRP A 121 6.42 -15.23 -19.01
CA TRP A 121 6.09 -16.55 -18.42
C TRP A 121 4.58 -16.76 -18.27
N LEU A 122 3.81 -15.71 -17.93
CA LEU A 122 2.40 -15.82 -17.56
C LEU A 122 1.44 -15.20 -18.57
N GLY A 123 1.99 -14.51 -19.58
CA GLY A 123 1.18 -13.74 -20.53
C GLY A 123 0.67 -12.43 -19.95
N TYR A 124 -0.24 -11.81 -20.70
CA TYR A 124 -0.89 -10.54 -20.32
C TYR A 124 -2.06 -10.82 -19.38
N GLY A 125 -2.32 -9.92 -18.44
CA GLY A 125 -3.51 -9.99 -17.59
C GLY A 125 -3.27 -9.57 -16.14
N VAL A 126 -4.29 -9.78 -15.32
CA VAL A 126 -4.32 -9.39 -13.90
C VAL A 126 -3.27 -10.12 -13.07
N LEU A 127 -3.05 -11.41 -13.34
CA LEU A 127 -2.16 -12.24 -12.52
C LEU A 127 -0.70 -11.79 -12.50
N PRO A 128 -0.01 -11.52 -13.65
CA PRO A 128 1.36 -11.01 -13.62
C PRO A 128 1.48 -9.67 -12.90
N ASN A 129 0.51 -8.75 -13.06
CA ASN A 129 0.51 -7.46 -12.37
C ASN A 129 0.36 -7.63 -10.86
N MET A 130 -0.50 -8.54 -10.40
CA MET A 130 -0.62 -8.91 -8.99
C MET A 130 0.69 -9.46 -8.43
N LEU A 131 1.39 -10.32 -9.17
CA LEU A 131 2.66 -10.91 -8.74
C LEU A 131 3.78 -9.86 -8.65
N ILE A 132 3.84 -8.93 -9.59
CA ILE A 132 4.79 -7.80 -9.55
C ILE A 132 4.52 -6.95 -8.31
N GLY A 133 3.26 -6.58 -8.05
CA GLY A 133 2.86 -5.84 -6.86
C GLY A 133 3.17 -6.58 -5.57
N ALA A 134 2.90 -7.88 -5.52
CA ALA A 134 3.23 -8.71 -4.37
C ALA A 134 4.75 -8.79 -4.13
N LEU A 135 5.55 -8.94 -5.20
CA LEU A 135 7.01 -8.95 -5.11
C LEU A 135 7.60 -7.62 -4.58
N ILE A 136 6.94 -6.50 -4.85
CA ILE A 136 7.37 -5.21 -4.32
C ILE A 136 7.00 -5.07 -2.83
N GLY A 137 5.81 -5.56 -2.44
CA GLY A 137 5.25 -5.35 -1.11
C GLY A 137 5.58 -6.41 -0.05
N PHE A 138 6.02 -7.63 -0.40
CA PHE A 138 6.13 -8.73 0.57
C PHE A 138 7.25 -8.56 1.60
N PHE A 139 8.39 -8.00 1.20
CA PHE A 139 9.58 -7.94 2.04
C PHE A 139 9.40 -7.16 3.35
N PRO A 140 8.78 -5.96 3.36
CA PRO A 140 8.45 -5.27 4.60
C PRO A 140 7.62 -6.13 5.56
N VAL A 141 6.69 -6.94 5.05
CA VAL A 141 5.86 -7.82 5.87
C VAL A 141 6.71 -8.95 6.47
N VAL A 142 7.59 -9.57 5.69
CA VAL A 142 8.51 -10.63 6.19
C VAL A 142 9.32 -10.11 7.37
N ILE A 143 10.02 -9.00 7.17
CA ILE A 143 10.94 -8.47 8.18
C ILE A 143 10.19 -8.03 9.44
N ASN A 144 9.13 -7.26 9.31
CA ASN A 144 8.38 -6.78 10.47
C ASN A 144 7.67 -7.92 11.21
N THR A 145 7.18 -8.95 10.51
CA THR A 145 6.64 -10.15 11.14
C THR A 145 7.73 -10.88 11.95
N ALA A 146 8.90 -11.09 11.35
CA ALA A 146 10.02 -11.75 12.04
C ALA A 146 10.49 -10.95 13.26
N VAL A 147 10.62 -9.63 13.12
CA VAL A 147 10.99 -8.72 14.22
C VAL A 147 9.95 -8.77 15.34
N GLY A 148 8.67 -8.59 15.01
CA GLY A 148 7.60 -8.60 16.01
C GLY A 148 7.44 -9.91 16.76
N LEU A 149 7.71 -11.05 16.10
CA LEU A 149 7.73 -12.36 16.74
C LEU A 149 8.98 -12.62 17.60
N SER A 150 10.07 -11.90 17.33
CA SER A 150 11.37 -12.10 18.02
C SER A 150 11.59 -11.10 19.15
N GLN A 151 11.12 -9.87 19.02
CA GLN A 151 11.25 -8.80 20.00
C GLN A 151 10.14 -8.87 21.05
N VAL A 152 10.23 -9.87 21.91
CA VAL A 152 9.33 -10.06 23.07
C VAL A 152 10.12 -9.83 24.34
N ASP A 153 9.52 -9.18 25.34
CA ASP A 153 10.10 -8.98 26.65
C ASP A 153 10.57 -10.29 27.26
N GLU A 154 11.83 -10.31 27.74
CA GLU A 154 12.42 -11.50 28.32
C GLU A 154 11.64 -11.97 29.57
N GLU A 155 11.09 -11.03 30.34
CA GLU A 155 10.25 -11.34 31.51
C GLU A 155 9.02 -12.18 31.12
N LEU A 156 8.37 -11.88 29.99
CA LEU A 156 7.25 -12.67 29.50
C LEU A 156 7.67 -14.07 29.02
N LEU A 157 8.86 -14.18 28.45
CA LEU A 157 9.41 -15.47 28.03
C LEU A 157 9.81 -16.33 29.25
N ASP A 158 10.35 -15.70 30.28
CA ASP A 158 10.70 -16.37 31.57
C ASP A 158 9.45 -16.86 32.28
N LEU A 159 8.36 -16.10 32.26
CA LEU A 159 7.07 -16.58 32.75
C LEU A 159 6.65 -17.88 32.08
N GLY A 160 6.78 -17.92 30.73
CA GLY A 160 6.52 -19.14 29.98
C GLY A 160 7.41 -20.32 30.36
N ARG A 161 8.67 -20.06 30.73
CA ARG A 161 9.62 -21.08 31.20
C ARG A 161 9.24 -21.59 32.60
N VAL A 162 8.90 -20.69 33.53
CA VAL A 162 8.46 -21.05 34.88
C VAL A 162 7.23 -21.96 34.86
N PHE A 163 6.29 -21.70 33.98
CA PHE A 163 5.09 -22.53 33.78
C PHE A 163 5.33 -23.77 32.93
N ASN A 164 6.57 -24.08 32.50
CA ASN A 164 6.88 -25.17 31.61
C ASN A 164 5.98 -25.19 30.35
N ALA A 165 5.63 -24.01 29.83
CA ALA A 165 4.75 -23.91 28.68
C ALA A 165 5.43 -24.45 27.41
N PRO A 166 4.77 -25.29 26.61
CA PRO A 166 5.32 -25.79 25.36
C PRO A 166 5.55 -24.65 24.37
N LYS A 167 6.58 -24.78 23.52
CA LYS A 167 6.97 -23.74 22.56
C LYS A 167 5.82 -23.16 21.72
N TRP A 168 4.93 -24.02 21.26
CA TRP A 168 3.77 -23.59 20.45
C TRP A 168 2.81 -22.68 21.24
N LYS A 169 2.64 -22.92 22.56
CA LYS A 169 1.79 -22.12 23.43
C LYS A 169 2.40 -20.73 23.67
N VAL A 170 3.70 -20.68 23.98
CA VAL A 170 4.44 -19.39 24.08
C VAL A 170 4.35 -18.62 22.78
N PHE A 171 4.49 -19.30 21.65
CA PHE A 171 4.39 -18.67 20.34
C PHE A 171 2.99 -18.09 20.10
N ALA A 172 1.93 -18.86 20.35
CA ALA A 172 0.56 -18.46 20.09
C ALA A 172 0.04 -17.38 21.06
N THR A 173 0.42 -17.45 22.35
CA THR A 173 -0.15 -16.58 23.40
C THR A 173 0.71 -15.35 23.70
N ILE A 174 1.99 -15.36 23.38
CA ILE A 174 2.91 -14.26 23.68
C ILE A 174 3.44 -13.64 22.38
N ARG A 175 4.09 -14.45 21.53
CA ARG A 175 4.79 -13.91 20.34
C ARG A 175 3.84 -13.37 19.25
N ILE A 176 2.77 -14.10 18.93
CA ILE A 176 1.80 -13.66 17.91
C ILE A 176 1.10 -12.35 18.31
N PRO A 177 0.53 -12.20 19.53
CA PRO A 177 -0.07 -10.93 19.93
C PRO A 177 0.93 -9.77 19.94
N ASN A 178 2.18 -10.02 20.35
CA ASN A 178 3.24 -9.01 20.29
C ASN A 178 3.59 -8.60 18.86
N ALA A 179 3.45 -9.50 17.89
CA ALA A 179 3.76 -9.24 16.49
C ALA A 179 2.65 -8.45 15.74
N TYR A 180 1.41 -8.42 16.23
CA TYR A 180 0.31 -7.73 15.53
C TYR A 180 0.62 -6.26 15.18
N PRO A 181 1.13 -5.41 16.08
CA PRO A 181 1.46 -4.02 15.74
C PRO A 181 2.47 -3.91 14.60
N TYR A 182 3.50 -4.76 14.62
CA TYR A 182 4.54 -4.80 13.60
C TYR A 182 4.00 -5.24 12.24
N ILE A 183 3.19 -6.31 12.22
CA ILE A 183 2.54 -6.81 11.00
C ILE A 183 1.62 -5.74 10.41
N LEU A 184 0.79 -5.11 11.24
CA LEU A 184 -0.15 -4.09 10.79
C LEU A 184 0.56 -2.85 10.27
N SER A 185 1.67 -2.43 10.89
CA SER A 185 2.52 -1.36 10.37
C SER A 185 3.14 -1.71 9.02
N ALA A 186 3.63 -2.93 8.86
CA ALA A 186 4.13 -3.42 7.58
C ALA A 186 3.05 -3.47 6.51
N LEU A 187 1.84 -3.89 6.84
CA LEU A 187 0.70 -3.92 5.92
C LEU A 187 0.30 -2.51 5.44
N LYS A 188 0.41 -1.47 6.28
CA LYS A 188 0.23 -0.07 5.84
C LYS A 188 1.22 0.30 4.72
N VAL A 189 2.50 -0.07 4.87
CA VAL A 189 3.53 0.13 3.84
C VAL A 189 3.26 -0.71 2.59
N THR A 190 2.86 -1.96 2.79
CA THR A 190 2.53 -2.89 1.69
C THR A 190 1.34 -2.42 0.87
N ALA A 191 0.35 -1.76 1.47
CA ALA A 191 -0.79 -1.20 0.75
C ALA A 191 -0.34 -0.19 -0.33
N THR A 192 0.59 0.71 0.00
CA THR A 192 1.15 1.66 -0.97
C THR A 192 2.08 0.99 -1.97
N ALA A 193 2.88 0.01 -1.53
CA ALA A 193 3.77 -0.75 -2.40
C ALA A 193 3.00 -1.59 -3.44
N ALA A 194 1.86 -2.15 -3.07
CA ALA A 194 0.99 -2.91 -3.98
C ALA A 194 0.41 -2.02 -5.09
N VAL A 195 0.04 -0.77 -4.78
CA VAL A 195 -0.38 0.21 -5.79
C VAL A 195 0.73 0.45 -6.81
N VAL A 196 1.93 0.78 -6.33
CA VAL A 196 3.08 1.02 -7.22
C VAL A 196 3.36 -0.20 -8.10
N GLY A 197 3.31 -1.39 -7.52
CA GLY A 197 3.62 -2.61 -8.25
C GLY A 197 2.56 -2.99 -9.30
N ALA A 198 1.28 -2.83 -8.99
CA ALA A 198 0.21 -3.05 -9.96
C ALA A 198 0.33 -2.08 -11.14
N ILE A 199 0.55 -0.79 -10.88
CA ILE A 199 0.71 0.23 -11.93
C ILE A 199 1.96 -0.02 -12.77
N VAL A 200 3.08 -0.44 -12.18
CA VAL A 200 4.28 -0.84 -12.94
C VAL A 200 3.98 -2.00 -13.88
N GLY A 201 3.22 -3.00 -13.42
CA GLY A 201 2.76 -4.09 -14.26
C GLY A 201 1.90 -3.61 -15.42
N GLU A 202 0.93 -2.73 -15.14
CA GLU A 202 0.07 -2.15 -16.16
C GLU A 202 0.84 -1.30 -17.19
N PHE A 203 1.87 -0.57 -16.78
CA PHE A 203 2.71 0.22 -17.70
C PHE A 203 3.47 -0.63 -18.69
N VAL A 204 3.91 -1.82 -18.28
CA VAL A 204 4.80 -2.63 -19.14
C VAL A 204 4.03 -3.31 -20.25
N ALA A 205 2.82 -3.80 -19.99
CA ALA A 205 2.11 -4.55 -21.02
C ALA A 205 0.63 -4.84 -20.73
N SER A 206 -0.10 -3.95 -20.08
CA SER A 206 -1.55 -4.12 -19.94
C SER A 206 -2.31 -3.54 -21.14
N GLN A 207 -3.49 -4.13 -21.39
CA GLN A 207 -4.47 -3.62 -22.37
C GLN A 207 -5.66 -2.95 -21.65
N GLN A 208 -5.66 -2.94 -20.33
CA GLN A 208 -6.72 -2.43 -19.48
C GLN A 208 -6.11 -2.01 -18.13
N GLY A 209 -6.85 -1.22 -17.36
CA GLY A 209 -6.40 -0.70 -16.07
C GLY A 209 -6.10 0.80 -16.14
N LEU A 210 -5.91 1.41 -14.98
CA LEU A 210 -5.66 2.85 -14.86
C LEU A 210 -4.26 3.24 -15.36
N GLY A 211 -3.26 2.38 -15.15
CA GLY A 211 -1.91 2.56 -15.67
C GLY A 211 -1.89 2.47 -17.19
N TYR A 212 -2.65 1.54 -17.79
CA TYR A 212 -2.85 1.49 -19.24
C TYR A 212 -3.44 2.80 -19.77
N VAL A 213 -4.45 3.37 -19.08
CA VAL A 213 -5.01 4.67 -19.46
C VAL A 213 -3.94 5.76 -19.45
N ILE A 214 -3.06 5.80 -18.45
CA ILE A 214 -1.98 6.78 -18.41
C ILE A 214 -1.05 6.65 -19.62
N ILE A 215 -0.60 5.44 -19.94
CA ILE A 215 0.34 5.21 -21.06
C ILE A 215 -0.29 5.57 -22.40
N THR A 216 -1.53 5.17 -22.63
CA THR A 216 -2.22 5.43 -23.91
C THR A 216 -2.53 6.92 -24.12
N THR A 217 -2.87 7.62 -23.04
CA THR A 217 -3.16 9.06 -23.12
C THR A 217 -1.91 9.93 -23.24
N GLN A 218 -0.74 9.44 -22.84
CA GLN A 218 0.54 10.11 -23.13
C GLN A 218 0.80 10.19 -24.65
N GLY A 219 0.54 9.11 -25.36
CA GLY A 219 0.70 9.07 -26.83
C GLY A 219 -0.22 10.05 -27.58
N SER A 220 -1.40 10.34 -27.06
CA SER A 220 -2.39 11.28 -27.59
C SER A 220 -2.27 12.69 -27.00
N MET A 221 -1.31 12.95 -26.10
CA MET A 221 -1.16 14.21 -25.37
C MET A 221 -2.41 14.63 -24.57
N ASN A 222 -3.29 13.67 -24.22
CA ASN A 222 -4.47 13.93 -23.40
C ASN A 222 -4.12 13.85 -21.90
N THR A 223 -3.33 14.83 -21.46
CA THR A 223 -2.82 14.89 -20.09
C THR A 223 -3.92 15.04 -19.02
N PRO A 224 -5.06 15.72 -19.25
CA PRO A 224 -6.16 15.72 -18.29
C PRO A 224 -6.64 14.33 -17.91
N VAL A 225 -6.79 13.42 -18.86
CA VAL A 225 -7.20 12.03 -18.62
C VAL A 225 -6.11 11.24 -17.89
N ALA A 226 -4.83 11.47 -18.20
CA ALA A 226 -3.73 10.83 -17.46
C ALA A 226 -3.73 11.25 -15.98
N PHE A 227 -3.94 12.55 -15.69
CA PHE A 227 -4.06 13.03 -14.30
C PHE A 227 -5.35 12.52 -13.62
N ALA A 228 -6.45 12.40 -14.33
CA ALA A 228 -7.67 11.78 -13.82
C ALA A 228 -7.42 10.32 -13.40
N ALA A 229 -6.70 9.55 -14.20
CA ALA A 229 -6.30 8.18 -13.84
C ALA A 229 -5.40 8.15 -12.60
N LEU A 230 -4.43 9.07 -12.46
CA LEU A 230 -3.60 9.20 -11.25
C LEU A 230 -4.44 9.48 -10.00
N VAL A 231 -5.45 10.35 -10.11
CA VAL A 231 -6.37 10.62 -8.97
C VAL A 231 -7.15 9.35 -8.61
N TRP A 232 -7.68 8.62 -9.59
CA TRP A 232 -8.39 7.38 -9.35
C TRP A 232 -7.50 6.31 -8.71
N ILE A 233 -6.24 6.16 -9.15
CA ILE A 233 -5.24 5.27 -8.52
C ILE A 233 -5.04 5.66 -7.05
N SER A 234 -4.90 6.96 -6.77
CA SER A 234 -4.73 7.47 -5.42
C SER A 234 -5.95 7.18 -4.53
N VAL A 235 -7.17 7.29 -5.07
CA VAL A 235 -8.41 6.93 -4.36
C VAL A 235 -8.43 5.45 -4.01
N VAL A 236 -8.09 4.56 -4.94
CA VAL A 236 -8.01 3.11 -4.67
C VAL A 236 -6.94 2.82 -3.62
N GLY A 237 -5.75 3.41 -3.75
CA GLY A 237 -4.67 3.23 -2.78
C GLY A 237 -5.04 3.69 -1.38
N LEU A 238 -5.67 4.87 -1.26
CA LEU A 238 -6.17 5.38 0.01
C LEU A 238 -7.28 4.51 0.61
N ALA A 239 -8.14 3.93 -0.22
CA ALA A 239 -9.18 3.01 0.24
C ALA A 239 -8.56 1.74 0.84
N VAL A 240 -7.57 1.12 0.16
CA VAL A 240 -6.86 -0.06 0.68
C VAL A 240 -6.10 0.28 1.96
N TYR A 241 -5.36 1.39 1.98
CA TYR A 241 -4.68 1.87 3.19
C TYR A 241 -5.65 2.11 4.35
N GLY A 242 -6.77 2.78 4.08
CA GLY A 242 -7.81 3.05 5.07
C GLY A 242 -8.43 1.78 5.65
N LEU A 243 -8.66 0.76 4.83
CA LEU A 243 -9.12 -0.55 5.29
C LEU A 243 -8.11 -1.21 6.23
N VAL A 244 -6.80 -1.12 5.92
CA VAL A 244 -5.75 -1.62 6.82
C VAL A 244 -5.76 -0.87 8.15
N VAL A 245 -5.88 0.45 8.14
CA VAL A 245 -5.96 1.26 9.36
C VAL A 245 -7.19 0.88 10.20
N LEU A 246 -8.36 0.70 9.56
CA LEU A 246 -9.57 0.27 10.24
C LEU A 246 -9.44 -1.13 10.84
N ALA A 247 -8.83 -2.06 10.10
CA ALA A 247 -8.52 -3.40 10.59
C ALA A 247 -7.56 -3.35 11.78
N ALA A 248 -6.51 -2.52 11.71
CA ALA A 248 -5.53 -2.34 12.79
C ALA A 248 -6.20 -1.89 14.08
N ARG A 249 -7.10 -0.91 14.03
CA ARG A 249 -7.84 -0.42 15.20
C ARG A 249 -8.73 -1.48 15.85
N ARG A 250 -9.21 -2.45 15.08
CA ARG A 250 -10.05 -3.54 15.62
C ARG A 250 -9.24 -4.72 16.14
N ILE A 251 -8.15 -5.07 15.46
CA ILE A 251 -7.35 -6.26 15.76
C ILE A 251 -6.37 -6.00 16.91
N ALA A 252 -5.77 -4.81 16.96
CA ALA A 252 -4.78 -4.45 17.95
C ALA A 252 -5.06 -3.05 18.54
N PRO A 253 -6.18 -2.86 19.28
CA PRO A 253 -6.53 -1.57 19.87
C PRO A 253 -5.49 -1.06 20.86
N TRP A 254 -4.67 -1.96 21.43
CA TRP A 254 -3.56 -1.62 22.32
C TRP A 254 -2.32 -1.09 21.61
N ALA A 255 -2.26 -1.21 20.28
CA ALA A 255 -1.12 -0.77 19.46
C ALA A 255 -1.24 0.70 18.97
N GLU A 256 -2.30 1.41 19.36
CA GLU A 256 -2.63 2.78 18.87
C GLU A 256 -1.66 3.89 19.32
N THR A 257 -0.55 3.58 19.92
CA THR A 257 0.43 4.58 20.40
C THR A 257 1.61 4.82 19.44
N VAL A 258 1.56 4.29 18.21
CA VAL A 258 2.59 4.51 17.19
C VAL A 258 1.97 5.29 16.02
N ASP A 259 1.55 6.53 16.26
CA ASP A 259 1.29 7.57 15.24
C ASP A 259 2.27 8.72 15.40
#